data_78e7f6496a21d6613f3f4154a6eb6c6a
#
_entry.id   78e7f6496a21d6613f3f4154a6eb6c6a
#
_cell.length_a   1.000
_cell.length_b   1.000
_cell.length_c   1.000
_cell.angle_alpha   90.00
_cell.angle_beta   90.00
_cell.angle_gamma   90.00
#
_symmetry.space_group_name_H-M   'P 1'
#
loop_
_entity.id
_entity.type
_entity.pdbx_description
1 polymer ?
#
loop_
_entity_poly.entity_id
_entity_poly.type
_entity_poly.pdbx_seq_one_letter_code
_entity_poly.pdbx_strand_id
1 'polypeptide(L)'
;MKQKIVMSLLLLGFAIGGAAQNALPDTLLFVFKLHGQTRKYEMTFTPKNDALVLNWRILRNLKWQKGSYALTPQAVEKGTVLSFLMPEDGRHITLPEHETAYVLSQQAYRSLKARQRFDYNHTEYILLDSDERVADFALLHVRDTLEGGEMWILDNPALPLVWSMQNNPLEINWRVEINK
;
A
#
# COMPACT_ATOMS: atom_id res chain seq x y z
N MET A 1 13.54 25.27 67.87
CA MET A 1 13.46 25.86 66.51
C MET A 1 13.38 24.73 65.48
N LYS A 2 12.20 24.50 64.88
CA LYS A 2 11.95 23.45 63.90
C LYS A 2 11.93 24.11 62.51
N GLN A 3 12.95 23.83 61.66
CA GLN A 3 13.00 24.27 60.28
C GLN A 3 12.10 23.40 59.42
N LYS A 4 11.09 24.01 58.78
CA LYS A 4 10.24 23.37 57.77
C LYS A 4 10.92 23.52 56.42
N ILE A 5 11.35 22.41 55.84
CA ILE A 5 11.82 22.34 54.46
C ILE A 5 10.59 22.24 53.56
N VAL A 6 10.37 23.28 52.76
CA VAL A 6 9.34 23.29 51.71
C VAL A 6 10.01 22.75 50.44
N MET A 7 9.66 21.54 50.07
CA MET A 7 10.12 20.90 48.83
C MET A 7 9.17 21.34 47.70
N SER A 8 9.62 22.26 46.89
CA SER A 8 8.89 22.73 45.68
C SER A 8 9.03 21.70 44.56
N LEU A 9 7.97 21.00 44.25
CA LEU A 9 7.90 20.03 43.16
C LEU A 9 7.65 20.78 41.85
N LEU A 10 8.70 20.95 41.04
CA LEU A 10 8.59 21.50 39.69
C LEU A 10 8.03 20.40 38.74
N LEU A 11 6.75 20.49 38.44
CA LEU A 11 6.13 19.69 37.38
C LEU A 11 6.57 20.27 36.03
N LEU A 12 7.59 19.63 35.41
CA LEU A 12 7.87 19.82 33.98
C LEU A 12 6.77 19.13 33.18
N GLY A 13 5.81 19.89 32.68
CA GLY A 13 4.86 19.43 31.69
C GLY A 13 5.56 19.19 30.36
N PHE A 14 5.82 17.93 30.02
CA PHE A 14 6.15 17.54 28.66
C PHE A 14 4.89 17.71 27.82
N ALA A 15 4.81 18.80 27.06
CA ALA A 15 3.88 18.91 25.94
C ALA A 15 4.37 17.93 24.86
N ILE A 16 3.77 16.75 24.81
CA ILE A 16 3.90 15.84 23.67
C ILE A 16 3.11 16.51 22.55
N GLY A 17 3.81 17.33 21.75
CA GLY A 17 3.31 17.82 20.49
C GLY A 17 3.16 16.60 19.56
N GLY A 18 1.97 16.01 19.54
CA GLY A 18 1.61 15.04 18.53
C GLY A 18 1.61 15.76 17.18
N ALA A 19 2.70 15.60 16.39
CA ALA A 19 2.62 15.91 14.98
C ALA A 19 1.48 15.06 14.41
N ALA A 20 0.44 15.73 13.92
CA ALA A 20 -0.59 15.04 13.14
C ALA A 20 0.12 14.39 11.97
N GLN A 21 0.36 13.08 12.05
CA GLN A 21 0.80 12.31 10.89
C GLN A 21 -0.29 12.51 9.84
N ASN A 22 0.07 13.09 8.69
CA ASN A 22 -0.83 13.17 7.55
C ASN A 22 -1.09 11.73 7.07
N ALA A 23 -2.10 11.10 7.68
CA ALA A 23 -2.52 9.77 7.31
C ALA A 23 -3.04 9.80 5.88
N LEU A 24 -2.82 8.71 5.14
CA LEU A 24 -3.48 8.52 3.86
C LEU A 24 -5.01 8.54 4.08
N PRO A 25 -5.79 9.06 3.12
CA PRO A 25 -7.23 8.98 3.19
C PRO A 25 -7.68 7.50 3.15
N ASP A 26 -8.76 7.18 3.85
CA ASP A 26 -9.31 5.82 3.91
C ASP A 26 -9.65 5.26 2.52
N THR A 27 -10.08 6.15 1.61
CA THR A 27 -10.43 5.79 0.23
C THR A 27 -9.43 6.39 -0.73
N LEU A 28 -8.82 5.53 -1.54
CA LEU A 28 -7.86 5.87 -2.59
C LEU A 28 -8.48 5.69 -3.96
N LEU A 29 -8.15 6.58 -4.91
CA LEU A 29 -8.59 6.49 -6.29
C LEU A 29 -7.52 5.81 -7.15
N PHE A 30 -7.78 4.58 -7.56
CA PHE A 30 -6.93 3.85 -8.50
C PHE A 30 -7.33 4.17 -9.94
N VAL A 31 -6.41 4.72 -10.70
CA VAL A 31 -6.58 5.05 -12.12
C VAL A 31 -5.81 4.06 -12.97
N PHE A 32 -6.51 3.10 -13.53
CA PHE A 32 -5.94 2.06 -14.39
C PHE A 32 -5.87 2.50 -15.84
N LYS A 33 -4.80 2.10 -16.50
CA LYS A 33 -4.64 2.10 -17.95
C LYS A 33 -4.57 0.64 -18.41
N LEU A 34 -5.60 0.18 -19.11
CA LEU A 34 -5.78 -1.20 -19.53
C LEU A 34 -6.02 -1.20 -21.04
N HIS A 35 -5.04 -1.65 -21.84
CA HIS A 35 -5.17 -1.75 -23.31
C HIS A 35 -5.79 -0.48 -23.93
N GLY A 36 -5.28 0.70 -23.54
CA GLY A 36 -5.77 2.00 -24.04
C GLY A 36 -7.02 2.55 -23.35
N GLN A 37 -7.70 1.78 -22.49
CA GLN A 37 -8.85 2.24 -21.72
C GLN A 37 -8.44 2.78 -20.35
N THR A 38 -9.14 3.81 -19.87
CA THR A 38 -8.98 4.29 -18.49
C THR A 38 -10.15 3.84 -17.64
N ARG A 39 -9.85 3.24 -16.48
CA ARG A 39 -10.84 2.86 -15.47
C ARG A 39 -10.44 3.42 -14.11
N LYS A 40 -11.41 3.95 -13.38
CA LYS A 40 -11.20 4.55 -12.05
C LYS A 40 -11.96 3.76 -11.01
N TYR A 41 -11.23 3.22 -10.04
CA TYR A 41 -11.80 2.49 -8.90
C TYR A 41 -11.52 3.25 -7.61
N GLU A 42 -12.51 3.37 -6.77
CA GLU A 42 -12.31 3.75 -5.38
C GLU A 42 -12.02 2.47 -4.58
N MET A 43 -10.93 2.48 -3.83
CA MET A 43 -10.48 1.33 -3.05
C MET A 43 -10.19 1.72 -1.61
N THR A 44 -10.55 0.81 -0.68
CA THR A 44 -10.20 0.89 0.74
C THR A 44 -9.46 -0.36 1.17
N PHE A 45 -8.49 -0.21 2.06
CA PHE A 45 -7.69 -1.30 2.60
C PHE A 45 -7.95 -1.39 4.11
N THR A 46 -8.56 -2.49 4.54
CA THR A 46 -8.96 -2.68 5.93
C THR A 46 -8.23 -3.89 6.53
N PRO A 47 -7.31 -3.69 7.49
CA PRO A 47 -6.73 -4.80 8.25
C PRO A 47 -7.79 -5.55 9.03
N LYS A 48 -7.73 -6.89 9.03
CA LYS A 48 -8.65 -7.74 9.78
C LYS A 48 -7.96 -9.03 10.22
N ASN A 49 -7.65 -9.16 11.53
CA ASN A 49 -7.03 -10.37 12.10
C ASN A 49 -5.80 -10.85 11.31
N ASP A 50 -4.79 -9.99 11.14
CA ASP A 50 -3.57 -10.21 10.35
C ASP A 50 -3.79 -10.43 8.83
N ALA A 51 -5.04 -10.47 8.38
CA ALA A 51 -5.43 -10.44 6.98
C ALA A 51 -5.65 -8.98 6.51
N LEU A 52 -5.75 -8.79 5.21
CA LEU A 52 -6.08 -7.50 4.62
C LEU A 52 -7.28 -7.64 3.69
N VAL A 53 -8.30 -6.81 3.88
CA VAL A 53 -9.46 -6.76 2.99
C VAL A 53 -9.39 -5.51 2.13
N LEU A 54 -9.32 -5.71 0.83
CA LEU A 54 -9.45 -4.68 -0.19
C LEU A 54 -10.90 -4.63 -0.65
N ASN A 55 -11.59 -3.52 -0.38
CA ASN A 55 -12.90 -3.26 -0.98
C ASN A 55 -12.72 -2.31 -2.17
N TRP A 56 -13.46 -2.57 -3.23
CA TRP A 56 -13.44 -1.74 -4.43
C TRP A 56 -14.85 -1.35 -4.86
N ARG A 57 -14.99 -0.19 -5.49
CA ARG A 57 -16.21 0.22 -6.20
C ARG A 57 -15.87 1.05 -7.43
N ILE A 58 -16.72 0.95 -8.44
CA ILE A 58 -16.64 1.73 -9.68
C ILE A 58 -18.04 2.14 -10.13
N LEU A 59 -18.17 3.37 -10.62
CA LEU A 59 -19.41 3.83 -11.24
C LEU A 59 -19.42 3.45 -12.72
N ARG A 60 -20.36 2.60 -13.12
CA ARG A 60 -20.60 2.18 -14.52
C ARG A 60 -22.08 2.30 -14.87
N ASN A 61 -22.37 2.94 -15.99
CA ASN A 61 -23.73 3.12 -16.46
C ASN A 61 -24.68 3.65 -15.36
N LEU A 62 -24.24 4.67 -14.63
CA LEU A 62 -24.95 5.27 -13.48
C LEU A 62 -25.27 4.32 -12.32
N LYS A 63 -24.63 3.16 -12.27
CA LYS A 63 -24.74 2.18 -11.16
C LYS A 63 -23.38 1.92 -10.53
N TRP A 64 -23.36 1.87 -9.21
CA TRP A 64 -22.17 1.46 -8.47
C TRP A 64 -22.05 -0.07 -8.53
N GLN A 65 -20.95 -0.54 -9.10
CA GLN A 65 -20.48 -1.90 -8.97
C GLN A 65 -19.45 -1.96 -7.85
N LYS A 66 -19.47 -3.02 -7.04
CA LYS A 66 -18.60 -3.16 -5.87
C LYS A 66 -18.30 -4.62 -5.56
N GLY A 67 -17.23 -4.86 -4.85
CA GLY A 67 -16.83 -6.19 -4.38
C GLY A 67 -15.62 -6.08 -3.45
N SER A 68 -15.05 -7.23 -3.10
CA SER A 68 -13.85 -7.25 -2.28
C SER A 68 -12.94 -8.41 -2.60
N TYR A 69 -11.67 -8.22 -2.25
CA TYR A 69 -10.65 -9.27 -2.21
C TYR A 69 -10.09 -9.36 -0.79
N ALA A 70 -10.01 -10.56 -0.26
CA ALA A 70 -9.38 -10.83 1.02
C ALA A 70 -8.02 -11.48 0.79
N LEU A 71 -6.96 -10.86 1.31
CA LEU A 71 -5.63 -11.44 1.40
C LEU A 71 -5.53 -12.19 2.72
N THR A 72 -5.13 -13.45 2.68
CA THR A 72 -4.95 -14.25 3.89
C THR A 72 -3.77 -13.72 4.73
N PRO A 73 -3.67 -14.02 6.03
CA PRO A 73 -2.49 -13.68 6.83
C PRO A 73 -1.18 -14.19 6.21
N GLN A 74 -1.21 -15.38 5.62
CA GLN A 74 -0.08 -15.96 4.90
C GLN A 74 0.32 -15.11 3.68
N ALA A 75 -0.64 -14.68 2.86
CA ALA A 75 -0.40 -13.82 1.70
C ALA A 75 0.18 -12.46 2.12
N VAL A 76 -0.38 -11.84 3.16
CA VAL A 76 0.11 -10.56 3.71
C VAL A 76 1.55 -10.71 4.21
N GLU A 77 1.89 -11.81 4.86
CA GLU A 77 3.23 -12.03 5.39
C GLU A 77 4.26 -12.44 4.33
N LYS A 78 3.89 -13.39 3.43
CA LYS A 78 4.86 -14.10 2.57
C LYS A 78 4.46 -14.19 1.10
N GLY A 79 3.37 -13.56 0.67
CA GLY A 79 2.96 -13.59 -0.74
C GLY A 79 4.11 -13.20 -1.68
N THR A 80 4.17 -13.82 -2.83
CA THR A 80 5.23 -13.63 -3.84
C THR A 80 4.69 -13.28 -5.22
N VAL A 81 3.38 -13.18 -5.35
CA VAL A 81 2.72 -12.86 -6.62
C VAL A 81 1.77 -11.67 -6.41
N LEU A 82 1.90 -10.67 -7.25
CA LEU A 82 0.97 -9.55 -7.33
C LEU A 82 -0.09 -9.87 -8.38
N SER A 83 -1.29 -10.20 -7.92
CA SER A 83 -2.39 -10.58 -8.81
C SER A 83 -3.02 -9.37 -9.49
N PHE A 84 -3.25 -9.52 -10.78
CA PHE A 84 -3.99 -8.56 -11.59
C PHE A 84 -5.45 -8.98 -11.64
N LEU A 85 -6.25 -8.37 -10.77
CA LEU A 85 -7.62 -8.79 -10.55
C LEU A 85 -8.58 -8.15 -11.55
N MET A 86 -9.51 -8.95 -12.07
CA MET A 86 -10.66 -8.46 -12.84
C MET A 86 -11.89 -8.38 -11.94
N PRO A 87 -12.28 -7.16 -11.52
CA PRO A 87 -13.41 -6.98 -10.60
C PRO A 87 -14.74 -7.37 -11.24
N GLU A 88 -15.49 -8.23 -10.54
CA GLU A 88 -16.85 -8.62 -10.88
C GLU A 88 -17.82 -8.12 -9.81
N ASP A 89 -18.93 -7.49 -10.23
CA ASP A 89 -19.91 -6.90 -9.32
C ASP A 89 -20.52 -7.94 -8.36
N GLY A 90 -20.58 -7.57 -7.08
CA GLY A 90 -21.09 -8.43 -6.02
C GLY A 90 -20.17 -9.57 -5.57
N ARG A 91 -18.96 -9.69 -6.14
CA ARG A 91 -18.04 -10.79 -5.80
C ARG A 91 -17.16 -10.44 -4.59
N HIS A 92 -17.03 -11.43 -3.71
CA HIS A 92 -16.12 -11.42 -2.56
C HIS A 92 -15.18 -12.61 -2.68
N ILE A 93 -13.92 -12.38 -2.96
CA ILE A 93 -12.93 -13.42 -3.30
C ILE A 93 -11.84 -13.42 -2.27
N THR A 94 -11.50 -14.59 -1.73
CA THR A 94 -10.26 -14.78 -0.97
C THR A 94 -9.17 -15.22 -1.93
N LEU A 95 -8.05 -14.50 -1.93
CA LEU A 95 -6.92 -14.83 -2.78
C LEU A 95 -6.14 -16.03 -2.22
N PRO A 96 -5.44 -16.78 -3.10
CA PRO A 96 -4.50 -17.81 -2.68
C PRO A 96 -3.43 -17.29 -1.71
N GLU A 97 -2.87 -18.15 -0.88
CA GLU A 97 -1.90 -17.78 0.16
C GLU A 97 -0.58 -17.18 -0.36
N HIS A 98 -0.28 -17.37 -1.64
CA HIS A 98 0.92 -16.82 -2.27
C HIS A 98 0.64 -15.52 -3.05
N GLU A 99 -0.62 -15.06 -3.10
CA GLU A 99 -1.04 -13.91 -3.90
C GLU A 99 -1.41 -12.71 -3.04
N THR A 100 -0.88 -11.55 -3.41
CA THR A 100 -1.32 -10.24 -2.91
C THR A 100 -2.00 -9.44 -4.02
N ALA A 101 -2.65 -8.35 -3.66
CA ALA A 101 -3.25 -7.41 -4.61
C ALA A 101 -2.93 -5.98 -4.19
N TYR A 102 -2.24 -5.25 -5.07
CA TYR A 102 -1.85 -3.85 -4.91
C TYR A 102 -0.97 -3.53 -3.69
N VAL A 103 -0.53 -4.54 -2.94
CA VAL A 103 0.41 -4.40 -1.82
C VAL A 103 1.50 -5.45 -1.93
N LEU A 104 2.71 -5.13 -1.47
CA LEU A 104 3.73 -6.15 -1.26
C LEU A 104 3.45 -6.94 0.02
N SER A 105 3.93 -8.18 0.08
CA SER A 105 4.00 -8.90 1.35
C SER A 105 5.03 -8.26 2.29
N GLN A 106 4.86 -8.49 3.59
CA GLN A 106 5.77 -7.98 4.61
C GLN A 106 7.20 -8.49 4.40
N GLN A 107 7.36 -9.74 3.95
CA GLN A 107 8.67 -10.31 3.64
C GLN A 107 9.35 -9.59 2.47
N ALA A 108 8.62 -9.34 1.37
CA ALA A 108 9.14 -8.62 0.20
C ALA A 108 9.53 -7.18 0.57
N TYR A 109 8.67 -6.48 1.34
CA TYR A 109 8.96 -5.14 1.82
C TYR A 109 10.21 -5.09 2.70
N ARG A 110 10.36 -6.01 3.67
CA ARG A 110 11.57 -6.10 4.51
C ARG A 110 12.82 -6.39 3.68
N SER A 111 12.73 -7.27 2.67
CA SER A 111 13.83 -7.56 1.76
C SER A 111 14.24 -6.31 0.97
N LEU A 112 13.27 -5.57 0.43
CA LEU A 112 13.52 -4.31 -0.26
C LEU A 112 14.25 -3.30 0.62
N LYS A 113 13.80 -3.11 1.87
CA LYS A 113 14.45 -2.19 2.82
C LYS A 113 15.84 -2.62 3.23
N ALA A 114 16.11 -3.91 3.40
CA ALA A 114 17.38 -4.43 3.90
C ALA A 114 18.42 -4.69 2.80
N ARG A 115 17.98 -5.10 1.61
CA ARG A 115 18.84 -5.60 0.53
C ARG A 115 18.73 -4.79 -0.75
N GLN A 116 17.82 -3.80 -0.82
CA GLN A 116 17.51 -3.00 -2.01
C GLN A 116 16.98 -3.85 -3.18
N ARG A 117 16.43 -5.03 -2.88
CA ARG A 117 15.87 -5.98 -3.85
C ARG A 117 14.90 -6.95 -3.21
N PHE A 118 14.02 -7.51 -4.02
CA PHE A 118 13.12 -8.60 -3.63
C PHE A 118 12.64 -9.37 -4.86
N ASP A 119 12.21 -10.63 -4.64
CA ASP A 119 11.62 -11.48 -5.68
C ASP A 119 10.10 -11.39 -5.62
N TYR A 120 9.47 -11.12 -6.77
CA TYR A 120 8.02 -11.09 -6.95
C TYR A 120 7.65 -11.42 -8.38
N ASN A 121 6.51 -12.07 -8.62
CA ASN A 121 6.06 -12.45 -9.98
C ASN A 121 7.12 -13.23 -10.76
N HIS A 122 7.90 -14.07 -10.08
CA HIS A 122 8.99 -14.87 -10.66
C HIS A 122 10.14 -14.05 -11.27
N THR A 123 10.30 -12.79 -10.86
CA THR A 123 11.41 -11.93 -11.25
C THR A 123 11.99 -11.20 -10.04
N GLU A 124 13.25 -10.75 -10.15
CA GLU A 124 13.86 -9.89 -9.15
C GLU A 124 13.56 -8.42 -9.47
N TYR A 125 13.14 -7.68 -8.45
CA TYR A 125 13.01 -6.23 -8.48
C TYR A 125 14.17 -5.59 -7.72
N ILE A 126 14.76 -4.56 -8.31
CA ILE A 126 15.86 -3.78 -7.71
C ILE A 126 15.40 -2.35 -7.41
N LEU A 127 15.85 -1.81 -6.28
CA LEU A 127 15.60 -0.42 -5.89
C LEU A 127 16.40 0.53 -6.79
N LEU A 128 15.72 1.57 -7.26
CA LEU A 128 16.32 2.69 -7.98
C LEU A 128 16.33 3.93 -7.07
N ASP A 129 17.26 4.85 -7.34
CA ASP A 129 17.28 6.14 -6.65
C ASP A 129 16.05 6.95 -7.05
N SER A 130 15.31 7.46 -6.04
CA SER A 130 14.13 8.29 -6.24
C SER A 130 13.89 9.19 -5.03
N ASP A 131 13.53 10.44 -5.31
CA ASP A 131 13.12 11.43 -4.30
C ASP A 131 11.59 11.59 -4.24
N GLU A 132 10.86 10.73 -4.95
CA GLU A 132 9.41 10.84 -5.06
C GLU A 132 8.71 10.61 -3.73
N ARG A 133 7.70 11.41 -3.48
CA ARG A 133 6.89 11.36 -2.26
C ARG A 133 5.42 11.54 -2.57
N VAL A 134 4.59 10.97 -1.69
CA VAL A 134 3.15 11.23 -1.65
C VAL A 134 2.75 11.50 -0.19
N ALA A 135 2.12 12.64 0.06
CA ALA A 135 1.95 13.15 1.41
C ALA A 135 3.30 13.12 2.17
N ASP A 136 3.35 12.53 3.36
CA ASP A 136 4.58 12.42 4.16
C ASP A 136 5.39 11.14 3.88
N PHE A 137 4.92 10.28 2.98
CA PHE A 137 5.57 9.01 2.67
C PHE A 137 6.52 9.14 1.48
N ALA A 138 7.69 8.55 1.59
CA ALA A 138 8.56 8.30 0.44
C ALA A 138 7.96 7.21 -0.45
N LEU A 139 8.27 7.26 -1.74
CA LEU A 139 7.98 6.19 -2.69
C LEU A 139 9.28 5.46 -3.03
N LEU A 140 9.30 4.16 -2.79
CA LEU A 140 10.40 3.28 -3.16
C LEU A 140 10.19 2.88 -4.63
N HIS A 141 11.01 3.42 -5.52
CA HIS A 141 10.95 3.10 -6.95
C HIS A 141 11.76 1.84 -7.24
N VAL A 142 11.13 0.85 -7.84
CA VAL A 142 11.77 -0.43 -8.18
C VAL A 142 11.51 -0.79 -9.63
N ARG A 143 12.46 -1.54 -10.22
CA ARG A 143 12.34 -2.08 -11.58
C ARG A 143 12.63 -3.56 -11.58
N ASP A 144 11.83 -4.34 -12.31
CA ASP A 144 12.14 -5.73 -12.55
C ASP A 144 13.32 -5.89 -13.53
N THR A 145 14.10 -6.95 -13.33
CA THR A 145 15.36 -7.18 -14.04
C THR A 145 15.18 -7.90 -15.37
N LEU A 146 13.99 -8.44 -15.67
CA LEU A 146 13.72 -9.22 -16.87
C LEU A 146 13.02 -8.42 -17.97
N GLU A 147 11.92 -7.75 -17.62
CA GLU A 147 11.02 -7.12 -18.59
C GLU A 147 10.95 -5.60 -18.44
N GLY A 148 11.56 -5.06 -17.37
CA GLY A 148 11.66 -3.62 -17.15
C GLY A 148 10.39 -2.98 -16.59
N GLY A 149 9.46 -3.78 -16.06
CA GLY A 149 8.29 -3.28 -15.33
C GLY A 149 8.70 -2.50 -14.09
N GLU A 150 8.01 -1.40 -13.80
CA GLU A 150 8.38 -0.49 -12.72
C GLU A 150 7.24 -0.33 -11.71
N MET A 151 7.59 -0.31 -10.42
CA MET A 151 6.66 -0.03 -9.33
C MET A 151 7.17 1.09 -8.43
N TRP A 152 6.26 1.91 -7.97
CA TRP A 152 6.46 2.86 -6.87
C TRP A 152 5.70 2.35 -5.66
N ILE A 153 6.42 2.02 -4.62
CA ILE A 153 5.87 1.37 -3.42
C ILE A 153 5.90 2.37 -2.27
N LEU A 154 4.77 2.53 -1.59
CA LEU A 154 4.69 3.40 -0.42
C LEU A 154 5.63 2.89 0.68
N ASP A 155 6.53 3.74 1.15
CA ASP A 155 7.43 3.40 2.26
C ASP A 155 6.67 3.46 3.59
N ASN A 156 5.74 2.53 3.73
CA ASN A 156 4.90 2.35 4.91
C ASN A 156 4.86 0.87 5.31
N PRO A 157 5.48 0.48 6.42
CA PRO A 157 5.51 -0.92 6.86
C PRO A 157 4.13 -1.49 7.19
N ALA A 158 3.17 -0.66 7.59
CA ALA A 158 1.80 -1.13 7.88
C ALA A 158 1.00 -1.43 6.60
N LEU A 159 1.30 -0.72 5.51
CA LEU A 159 0.64 -0.91 4.21
C LEU A 159 1.64 -0.57 3.08
N PRO A 160 2.50 -1.50 2.66
CA PRO A 160 3.44 -1.30 1.55
C PRO A 160 2.69 -1.34 0.20
N LEU A 161 1.88 -0.32 -0.04
CA LEU A 161 1.00 -0.19 -1.18
C LEU A 161 1.81 0.04 -2.47
N VAL A 162 1.51 -0.66 -3.54
CA VAL A 162 2.01 -0.36 -4.88
C VAL A 162 1.24 0.85 -5.41
N TRP A 163 1.82 2.03 -5.21
CA TRP A 163 1.23 3.32 -5.53
C TRP A 163 1.08 3.54 -7.03
N SER A 164 2.05 3.06 -7.80
CA SER A 164 2.03 3.11 -9.25
C SER A 164 2.69 1.88 -9.84
N MET A 165 2.19 1.43 -10.98
CA MET A 165 2.76 0.40 -11.84
C MET A 165 2.86 0.96 -13.25
N GLN A 166 4.05 0.85 -13.86
CA GLN A 166 4.30 1.27 -15.23
C GLN A 166 5.08 0.21 -15.99
N ASN A 167 5.03 0.27 -17.30
CA ASN A 167 5.74 -0.66 -18.18
C ASN A 167 5.46 -2.14 -17.86
N ASN A 168 4.26 -2.45 -17.34
CA ASN A 168 3.88 -3.82 -17.05
C ASN A 168 3.73 -4.61 -18.36
N PRO A 169 4.37 -5.77 -18.50
CA PRO A 169 4.31 -6.57 -19.75
C PRO A 169 2.88 -7.04 -20.10
N LEU A 170 1.96 -7.08 -19.12
CA LEU A 170 0.55 -7.37 -19.39
C LEU A 170 -0.26 -6.13 -19.79
N GLU A 171 0.38 -4.98 -20.01
CA GLU A 171 -0.24 -3.68 -20.31
C GLU A 171 -1.26 -3.22 -19.25
N ILE A 172 -1.11 -3.69 -18.01
CA ILE A 172 -1.93 -3.32 -16.86
C ILE A 172 -1.15 -2.32 -16.01
N ASN A 173 -1.32 -1.04 -16.31
CA ASN A 173 -0.67 0.03 -15.57
C ASN A 173 -1.67 0.78 -14.70
N TRP A 174 -1.24 1.31 -13.55
CA TRP A 174 -2.08 2.16 -12.71
C TRP A 174 -1.26 3.19 -11.94
N ARG A 175 -1.96 4.16 -11.42
CA ARG A 175 -1.48 5.05 -10.38
C ARG A 175 -2.60 5.29 -9.36
N VAL A 176 -2.20 5.60 -8.14
CA VAL A 176 -3.13 6.05 -7.10
C VAL A 176 -3.19 7.58 -7.10
N GLU A 177 -4.37 8.12 -6.91
CA GLU A 177 -4.61 9.56 -6.74
C GLU A 177 -5.29 9.77 -5.38
N ILE A 178 -4.91 10.84 -4.68
CA ILE A 178 -5.61 11.30 -3.48
C ILE A 178 -6.64 12.31 -3.94
N ASN A 179 -7.91 12.03 -3.71
CA ASN A 179 -8.97 13.01 -3.95
C ASN A 179 -8.78 14.17 -2.96
N LYS A 180 -8.64 15.37 -3.52
CA LYS A 180 -8.60 16.63 -2.75
C LYS A 180 -10.00 17.03 -2.33
#